data_f1d2873f7c95da779be2237c49522806
#
_entry.id   f1d2873f7c95da779be2237c49522806
#
_cell.length_a   1.000
_cell.length_b   1.000
_cell.length_c   1.000
_cell.angle_alpha   90.00
_cell.angle_beta   90.00
_cell.angle_gamma   90.00
#
_symmetry.space_group_name_H-M   'P 1'
#
loop_
_entity.id
_entity.type
_entity.pdbx_description
1 polymer ?
#
loop_
_entity_poly.entity_id
_entity_poly.type
_entity_poly.pdbx_seq_one_letter_code
_entity_poly.pdbx_strand_id
1 'polypeptide(L)'
;LKAQNLWDTVMVNDLKYYDGSAQAIDRIPADLKAIYATAFEVEPRWIVEAASRRQKWIDQAQSLNLYINNASGKKLDVTYRMAWLSGLKTTYYLRSLAATGTEKSTVDKGTLNAVAAAAAAPQPAPVPQACSLDDPDCEACQ
;
A
#
# COMPACT_ATOMS: atom_id res chain seq x y z
N LEU A 1 18.94 3.13 8.58
CA LEU A 1 19.60 2.25 7.58
C LEU A 1 21.07 2.61 7.41
N LYS A 2 21.43 3.91 7.25
CA LYS A 2 22.84 4.32 7.10
C LYS A 2 23.72 3.89 8.27
N ALA A 3 23.25 4.07 9.50
CA ALA A 3 24.01 3.67 10.71
C ALA A 3 24.26 2.16 10.82
N GLN A 4 23.50 1.36 10.10
CA GLN A 4 23.63 -0.11 10.05
C GLN A 4 24.28 -0.62 8.76
N ASN A 5 24.86 0.28 7.95
CA ASN A 5 25.45 -0.06 6.64
C ASN A 5 24.50 -0.76 5.66
N LEU A 6 23.20 -0.51 5.79
CA LEU A 6 22.15 -1.07 4.91
C LEU A 6 21.74 -0.12 3.78
N TRP A 7 22.37 1.06 3.72
CA TRP A 7 22.01 2.09 2.73
C TRP A 7 22.90 1.98 1.49
N ASP A 8 22.36 1.39 0.45
CA ASP A 8 22.98 1.25 -0.86
C ASP A 8 21.96 1.50 -1.99
N THR A 9 22.40 1.42 -3.24
CA THR A 9 21.53 1.63 -4.41
C THR A 9 20.40 0.62 -4.47
N VAL A 10 20.64 -0.64 -4.07
CA VAL A 10 19.63 -1.70 -4.06
C VAL A 10 18.55 -1.36 -3.04
N MET A 11 18.94 -0.96 -1.83
CA MET A 11 18.01 -0.55 -0.77
C MET A 11 17.13 0.63 -1.22
N VAL A 12 17.71 1.60 -1.92
CA VAL A 12 16.96 2.75 -2.46
C VAL A 12 15.95 2.28 -3.52
N ASN A 13 16.31 1.33 -4.36
CA ASN A 13 15.41 0.75 -5.36
C ASN A 13 14.29 -0.06 -4.71
N ASP A 14 14.61 -0.88 -3.69
CA ASP A 14 13.62 -1.63 -2.92
C ASP A 14 12.60 -0.69 -2.26
N LEU A 15 13.07 0.36 -1.59
CA LEU A 15 12.19 1.34 -0.95
C LEU A 15 11.30 2.08 -1.97
N LYS A 16 11.83 2.43 -3.15
CA LYS A 16 11.03 3.02 -4.23
C LYS A 16 9.96 2.04 -4.75
N TYR A 17 10.35 0.78 -4.90
CA TYR A 17 9.44 -0.25 -5.38
C TYR A 17 8.26 -0.48 -4.41
N TYR A 18 8.53 -0.49 -3.11
CA TYR A 18 7.53 -0.68 -2.07
C TYR A 18 6.93 0.63 -1.51
N ASP A 19 7.01 1.75 -2.26
CA ASP A 19 6.43 3.05 -1.87
C ASP A 19 6.88 3.55 -0.49
N GLY A 20 8.11 3.26 -0.12
CA GLY A 20 8.71 3.62 1.16
C GLY A 20 8.44 2.62 2.28
N SER A 21 7.68 1.54 2.04
CA SER A 21 7.50 0.47 3.01
C SER A 21 8.78 -0.34 3.21
N ALA A 22 9.12 -0.59 4.46
CA ALA A 22 10.22 -1.45 4.85
C ALA A 22 9.80 -2.92 5.03
N GLN A 23 8.49 -3.21 5.05
CA GLN A 23 7.98 -4.50 5.51
C GLN A 23 8.40 -5.68 4.63
N ALA A 24 8.38 -5.49 3.31
CA ALA A 24 8.71 -6.53 2.34
C ALA A 24 10.21 -6.65 2.02
N ILE A 25 11.07 -5.84 2.64
CA ILE A 25 12.50 -5.83 2.38
C ILE A 25 13.20 -6.74 3.40
N ASP A 26 13.67 -7.91 2.97
CA ASP A 26 14.23 -8.93 3.86
C ASP A 26 15.51 -8.47 4.58
N ARG A 27 16.31 -7.62 3.96
CA ARG A 27 17.54 -7.08 4.53
C ARG A 27 17.33 -6.18 5.74
N ILE A 28 16.12 -5.65 5.93
CA ILE A 28 15.81 -4.74 7.04
C ILE A 28 15.43 -5.57 8.27
N PRO A 29 16.11 -5.37 9.41
CA PRO A 29 15.80 -6.07 10.66
C PRO A 29 14.37 -5.78 11.15
N ALA A 30 13.78 -6.73 11.87
CA ALA A 30 12.40 -6.67 12.32
C ALA A 30 12.10 -5.49 13.27
N ASP A 31 13.07 -5.13 14.10
CA ASP A 31 12.98 -3.97 15.00
C ASP A 31 12.85 -2.65 14.23
N LEU A 32 13.62 -2.49 13.15
CA LEU A 32 13.51 -1.32 12.29
C LEU A 32 12.20 -1.33 11.49
N LYS A 33 11.73 -2.48 11.02
CA LYS A 33 10.42 -2.60 10.37
C LYS A 33 9.29 -2.13 11.28
N ALA A 34 9.33 -2.50 12.56
CA ALA A 34 8.33 -2.10 13.53
C ALA A 34 8.34 -0.58 13.79
N ILE A 35 9.52 0.05 13.87
CA ILE A 35 9.67 1.47 14.13
C ILE A 35 9.27 2.31 12.91
N TYR A 36 9.61 1.87 11.72
CA TYR A 36 9.42 2.61 10.46
C TYR A 36 8.21 2.12 9.64
N ALA A 37 7.19 1.61 10.32
CA ALA A 37 5.92 1.31 9.67
C ALA A 37 5.30 2.57 9.07
N THR A 38 4.81 2.46 7.84
CA THR A 38 4.11 3.57 7.16
C THR A 38 2.71 3.78 7.74
N ALA A 39 2.10 4.93 7.44
CA ALA A 39 0.76 5.25 7.93
C ALA A 39 -0.31 4.20 7.54
N PHE A 40 -0.15 3.53 6.40
CA PHE A 40 -1.06 2.48 5.95
C PHE A 40 -0.83 1.11 6.61
N GLU A 41 0.32 0.94 7.26
CA GLU A 41 0.70 -0.29 7.97
C GLU A 41 0.35 -0.23 9.45
N VAL A 42 0.17 0.98 9.97
CA VAL A 42 -0.31 1.20 11.34
C VAL A 42 -1.83 1.02 11.39
N GLU A 43 -2.32 0.22 12.34
CA GLU A 43 -3.77 0.06 12.51
C GLU A 43 -4.45 1.38 12.86
N PRO A 44 -5.55 1.75 12.18
CA PRO A 44 -6.29 3.00 12.41
C PRO A 44 -6.69 3.22 13.88
N ARG A 45 -6.91 2.14 14.64
CA ARG A 45 -7.26 2.20 16.06
C ARG A 45 -6.23 3.00 16.88
N TRP A 46 -4.95 2.85 16.59
CA TRP A 46 -3.90 3.54 17.32
C TRP A 46 -3.90 5.05 17.08
N ILE A 47 -4.23 5.44 15.85
CA ILE A 47 -4.38 6.85 15.48
C ILE A 47 -5.57 7.45 16.21
N VAL A 48 -6.71 6.75 16.24
CA VAL A 48 -7.92 7.17 16.94
C VAL A 48 -7.66 7.24 18.45
N GLU A 49 -7.03 6.25 19.03
CA GLU A 49 -6.72 6.22 20.47
C GLU A 49 -5.79 7.36 20.87
N ALA A 50 -4.74 7.61 20.11
CA ALA A 50 -3.84 8.73 20.34
C ALA A 50 -4.56 10.08 20.25
N ALA A 51 -5.47 10.24 19.27
CA ALA A 51 -6.28 11.43 19.14
C ALA A 51 -7.26 11.60 20.30
N SER A 52 -7.90 10.53 20.75
CA SER A 52 -8.80 10.53 21.92
C SER A 52 -8.08 10.98 23.19
N ARG A 53 -6.88 10.47 23.42
CA ARG A 53 -6.05 10.91 24.58
C ARG A 53 -5.72 12.40 24.55
N ARG A 54 -5.51 12.97 23.36
CA ARG A 54 -5.27 14.41 23.21
C ARG A 54 -6.55 15.23 23.34
N GLN A 55 -7.69 14.74 22.87
CA GLN A 55 -8.94 15.49 22.76
C GLN A 55 -9.42 16.05 24.10
N LYS A 56 -9.17 15.36 25.19
CA LYS A 56 -9.53 15.85 26.53
C LYS A 56 -8.76 17.09 26.99
N TRP A 57 -7.65 17.39 26.35
CA TRP A 57 -6.78 18.51 26.72
C TRP A 57 -6.90 19.71 25.78
N ILE A 58 -7.67 19.57 24.72
CA ILE A 58 -7.86 20.62 23.73
C ILE A 58 -9.36 20.86 23.53
N ASP A 59 -9.75 22.12 23.43
CA ASP A 59 -11.12 22.54 23.17
C ASP A 59 -11.46 22.56 21.67
N GLN A 60 -10.48 22.60 20.81
CA GLN A 60 -10.60 22.55 19.36
C GLN A 60 -10.81 21.13 18.83
N ALA A 61 -11.38 21.04 17.63
CA ALA A 61 -11.39 19.79 16.87
C ALA A 61 -9.99 19.45 16.34
N GLN A 62 -9.73 18.16 16.11
CA GLN A 62 -8.50 17.69 15.50
C GLN A 62 -8.74 17.35 14.03
N SER A 63 -7.89 17.86 13.12
CA SER A 63 -7.86 17.46 11.71
C SER A 63 -7.21 16.09 11.58
N LEU A 64 -7.86 15.06 12.11
CA LEU A 64 -7.35 13.70 12.17
C LEU A 64 -7.47 13.01 10.83
N ASN A 65 -6.35 12.80 10.16
CA ASN A 65 -6.29 12.00 8.94
C ASN A 65 -6.29 10.51 9.29
N LEU A 66 -7.16 9.76 8.65
CA LEU A 66 -7.25 8.31 8.78
C LEU A 66 -6.63 7.64 7.56
N TYR A 67 -5.87 6.57 7.79
CA TYR A 67 -5.21 5.79 6.76
C TYR A 67 -5.69 4.34 6.86
N ILE A 68 -6.27 3.82 5.80
CA ILE A 68 -6.82 2.46 5.78
C ILE A 68 -6.29 1.71 4.58
N ASN A 69 -5.54 0.66 4.86
CA ASN A 69 -5.15 -0.32 3.85
C ASN A 69 -6.27 -1.37 3.70
N ASN A 70 -6.52 -1.82 2.46
CA ASN A 70 -7.60 -2.77 2.15
C ASN A 70 -8.94 -2.31 2.75
N ALA A 71 -9.39 -1.12 2.34
CA ALA A 71 -10.62 -0.52 2.82
C ALA A 71 -11.83 -1.43 2.54
N SER A 72 -12.65 -1.65 3.57
CA SER A 72 -13.92 -2.35 3.48
C SER A 72 -14.98 -1.61 4.30
N GLY A 73 -16.25 -1.79 3.96
CA GLY A 73 -17.33 -1.17 4.72
C GLY A 73 -17.26 -1.47 6.22
N LYS A 74 -16.91 -2.70 6.58
CA LYS A 74 -16.74 -3.10 7.98
C LYS A 74 -15.58 -2.36 8.67
N LYS A 75 -14.43 -2.25 8.01
CA LYS A 75 -13.28 -1.51 8.58
C LYS A 75 -13.61 -0.03 8.77
N LEU A 76 -14.31 0.56 7.81
CA LEU A 76 -14.75 1.95 7.88
C LEU A 76 -15.72 2.15 9.06
N ASP A 77 -16.78 1.34 9.13
CA ASP A 77 -17.76 1.43 10.21
C ASP A 77 -17.11 1.31 11.60
N VAL A 78 -16.27 0.28 11.80
CA VAL A 78 -15.55 0.08 13.07
C VAL A 78 -14.67 1.28 13.41
N THR A 79 -13.93 1.83 12.44
CA THR A 79 -13.02 2.95 12.68
C THR A 79 -13.77 4.21 13.07
N TYR A 80 -14.85 4.55 12.36
CA TYR A 80 -15.64 5.75 12.66
C TYR A 80 -16.47 5.61 13.95
N ARG A 81 -17.02 4.43 14.22
CA ARG A 81 -17.68 4.17 15.52
C ARG A 81 -16.70 4.31 16.68
N MET A 82 -15.49 3.78 16.53
CA MET A 82 -14.46 3.92 17.55
C MET A 82 -14.10 5.39 17.77
N ALA A 83 -13.92 6.17 16.71
CA ALA A 83 -13.63 7.60 16.79
C ALA A 83 -14.74 8.35 17.55
N TRP A 84 -16.00 8.08 17.24
CA TRP A 84 -17.14 8.66 17.94
C TRP A 84 -17.18 8.25 19.43
N LEU A 85 -17.18 6.95 19.69
CA LEU A 85 -17.27 6.43 21.07
C LEU A 85 -16.09 6.87 21.95
N SER A 86 -14.94 7.16 21.33
CA SER A 86 -13.76 7.68 22.01
C SER A 86 -13.79 9.20 22.23
N GLY A 87 -14.90 9.87 21.88
CA GLY A 87 -15.12 11.29 22.16
C GLY A 87 -14.38 12.26 21.21
N LEU A 88 -13.99 11.82 20.02
CA LEU A 88 -13.44 12.73 19.03
C LEU A 88 -14.54 13.64 18.47
N LYS A 89 -14.25 14.95 18.39
CA LYS A 89 -15.19 15.94 17.80
C LYS A 89 -15.29 15.79 16.30
N THR A 90 -14.17 15.50 15.62
CA THR A 90 -14.10 15.34 14.18
C THR A 90 -13.00 14.35 13.78
N THR A 91 -13.13 13.82 12.57
CA THR A 91 -12.05 13.30 11.73
C THR A 91 -11.88 14.22 10.53
N TYR A 92 -10.90 13.97 9.67
CA TYR A 92 -10.69 14.79 8.48
C TYR A 92 -10.56 13.92 7.23
N TYR A 93 -9.38 13.86 6.60
CA TYR A 93 -9.23 13.04 5.41
C TYR A 93 -9.24 11.55 5.74
N LEU A 94 -9.95 10.79 4.92
CA LEU A 94 -9.79 9.35 4.81
C LEU A 94 -8.91 9.06 3.60
N ARG A 95 -7.79 8.40 3.83
CA ARG A 95 -6.88 7.95 2.78
C ARG A 95 -6.89 6.44 2.72
N SER A 96 -7.11 5.89 1.53
CA SER A 96 -7.09 4.45 1.30
C SER A 96 -6.14 4.12 0.14
N LEU A 97 -5.51 2.96 0.21
CA LEU A 97 -4.81 2.41 -0.94
C LEU A 97 -5.82 1.71 -1.84
N ALA A 98 -5.67 1.92 -3.15
CA ALA A 98 -6.45 1.19 -4.14
C ALA A 98 -6.07 -0.31 -4.12
N ALA A 99 -7.03 -1.16 -4.48
CA ALA A 99 -6.79 -2.59 -4.63
C ALA A 99 -5.83 -2.91 -5.81
N THR A 100 -5.75 -2.02 -6.79
CA THR A 100 -4.88 -2.15 -7.96
C THR A 100 -3.59 -1.38 -7.74
N GLY A 101 -2.46 -2.09 -7.80
CA GLY A 101 -1.14 -1.46 -7.79
C GLY A 101 -0.85 -0.72 -9.10
N THR A 102 -0.17 0.41 -9.00
CA THR A 102 0.35 1.10 -10.17
C THR A 102 1.58 0.36 -10.69
N GLU A 103 1.65 0.13 -12.00
CA GLU A 103 2.85 -0.45 -12.59
C GLU A 103 4.03 0.52 -12.48
N LYS A 104 5.16 0.02 -11.95
CA LYS A 104 6.35 0.83 -11.67
C LYS A 104 7.40 0.57 -12.75
N SER A 105 7.22 1.22 -13.90
CA SER A 105 8.07 1.07 -15.08
C SER A 105 9.51 1.57 -14.92
N THR A 106 9.74 2.43 -13.90
CA THR A 106 11.07 3.05 -13.67
C THR A 106 11.98 2.28 -12.73
N VAL A 107 11.49 1.16 -12.16
CA VAL A 107 12.28 0.32 -11.25
C VAL A 107 12.62 -0.98 -11.94
N ASP A 108 13.92 -1.25 -12.07
CA ASP A 108 14.39 -2.53 -12.57
C ASP A 108 14.17 -3.63 -11.52
N LYS A 109 13.18 -4.46 -11.75
CA LYS A 109 12.81 -5.56 -10.83
C LYS A 109 13.91 -6.61 -10.70
N GLY A 110 14.77 -6.74 -11.69
CA GLY A 110 15.90 -7.70 -11.66
C GLY A 110 16.99 -7.33 -10.66
N THR A 111 17.00 -6.10 -10.14
CA THR A 111 17.99 -5.63 -9.16
C THR A 111 17.45 -5.56 -7.73
N LEU A 112 16.19 -5.93 -7.49
CA LEU A 112 15.57 -5.86 -6.17
C LEU A 112 15.96 -7.07 -5.31
N ASN A 113 16.35 -6.81 -4.06
CA ASN A 113 16.67 -7.86 -3.10
C ASN A 113 15.42 -8.52 -2.49
N ALA A 114 14.35 -7.75 -2.32
CA ALA A 114 13.14 -8.21 -1.65
C ALA A 114 12.12 -8.83 -2.61
N VAL A 115 12.30 -8.65 -3.92
CA VAL A 115 11.47 -9.30 -4.93
C VAL A 115 12.20 -10.56 -5.37
N ALA A 116 11.68 -11.72 -5.01
CA ALA A 116 12.13 -12.99 -5.59
C ALA A 116 12.13 -12.83 -7.11
N ALA A 117 13.23 -13.24 -7.77
CA ALA A 117 13.32 -13.22 -9.24
C ALA A 117 12.01 -13.76 -9.79
N ALA A 118 11.26 -12.91 -10.48
CA ALA A 118 9.89 -13.18 -10.85
C ALA A 118 9.80 -14.59 -11.46
N ALA A 119 9.02 -15.45 -10.85
CA ALA A 119 8.50 -16.61 -11.57
C ALA A 119 8.01 -16.04 -12.90
N ALA A 120 8.57 -16.53 -13.99
CA ALA A 120 8.40 -15.98 -15.33
C ALA A 120 6.99 -15.44 -15.50
N ALA A 121 6.88 -14.16 -15.83
CA ALA A 121 5.59 -13.52 -16.03
C ALA A 121 4.75 -14.48 -16.86
N PRO A 122 3.47 -14.75 -16.49
CA PRO A 122 2.63 -15.58 -17.31
C PRO A 122 2.74 -15.00 -18.71
N GLN A 123 3.19 -15.83 -19.67
CA GLN A 123 3.27 -15.40 -21.07
C GLN A 123 1.92 -14.77 -21.39
N PRO A 124 1.89 -13.55 -21.96
CA PRO A 124 0.64 -12.97 -22.36
C PRO A 124 -0.09 -14.02 -23.18
N ALA A 125 -1.36 -14.29 -22.82
CA ALA A 125 -2.18 -15.17 -23.60
C ALA A 125 -2.06 -14.74 -25.06
N PRO A 126 -1.92 -15.68 -26.00
CA PRO A 126 -1.78 -15.34 -27.40
C PRO A 126 -2.90 -14.36 -27.74
N VAL A 127 -2.51 -13.15 -28.14
CA VAL A 127 -3.47 -12.14 -28.60
C VAL A 127 -4.27 -12.82 -29.71
N PRO A 128 -5.60 -12.82 -29.65
CA PRO A 128 -6.38 -13.33 -30.75
C PRO A 128 -5.88 -12.66 -32.01
N GLN A 129 -5.45 -13.43 -33.00
CA GLN A 129 -5.05 -12.86 -34.28
C GLN A 129 -6.25 -12.09 -34.80
N ALA A 130 -6.04 -10.82 -35.14
CA ALA A 130 -7.08 -10.02 -35.77
C ALA A 130 -7.61 -10.78 -36.98
N CYS A 131 -8.95 -10.86 -37.07
CA CYS A 131 -9.59 -11.52 -38.21
C CYS A 131 -9.01 -11.01 -39.52
N SER A 132 -8.50 -11.92 -40.34
CA SER A 132 -8.21 -11.63 -41.73
C SER A 132 -9.50 -11.50 -42.49
N LEU A 133 -9.72 -10.38 -43.19
CA LEU A 133 -10.88 -10.15 -44.01
C LEU A 133 -11.04 -11.18 -45.17
N ASP A 134 -9.99 -11.96 -45.42
CA ASP A 134 -9.91 -12.93 -46.52
C ASP A 134 -10.04 -14.40 -46.04
N ASP A 135 -10.35 -14.63 -44.74
CA ASP A 135 -10.50 -15.98 -44.19
C ASP A 135 -11.99 -16.33 -44.06
N PRO A 136 -12.54 -17.19 -44.99
CA PRO A 136 -13.96 -17.53 -44.99
C PRO A 136 -14.39 -18.42 -43.80
N ASP A 137 -13.43 -19.00 -43.05
CA ASP A 137 -13.70 -19.91 -41.92
C ASP A 137 -13.50 -19.25 -40.55
N CYS A 138 -13.36 -17.92 -40.49
CA CYS A 138 -13.17 -17.21 -39.25
C CYS A 138 -14.45 -17.16 -38.40
N GLU A 139 -14.53 -17.98 -37.35
CA GLU A 139 -15.67 -18.04 -36.40
C GLU A 139 -15.90 -16.79 -35.59
N ALA A 140 -14.98 -15.82 -35.55
CA ALA A 140 -15.09 -14.61 -34.73
C ALA A 140 -16.00 -13.52 -35.33
N CYS A 141 -16.54 -13.73 -36.55
CA CYS A 141 -17.43 -12.77 -37.22
C CYS A 141 -18.84 -13.30 -37.45
N GLN A 142 -19.27 -14.39 -36.76
CA GLN A 142 -20.65 -14.90 -36.82
C GLN A 142 -21.47 -14.36 -35.66
#